data_5508f4e0fabe8b0358700cecd05eb35d
#
_entry.id   5508f4e0fabe8b0358700cecd05eb35d
#
_cell.length_a   1.000
_cell.length_b   1.000
_cell.length_c   1.000
_cell.angle_alpha   90.00
_cell.angle_beta   90.00
_cell.angle_gamma   90.00
#
_symmetry.space_group_name_H-M   'P 1'
#
loop_
_entity.id
_entity.type
_entity.pdbx_description
1 polymer ?
#
loop_
_entity_poly.entity_id
_entity_poly.type
_entity_poly.pdbx_seq_one_letter_code
_entity_poly.pdbx_strand_id
1 'polypeptide(L)'
;MYEQIEHIKQTVTGWPGMTANPHRFGGLEFNLGTVEVGHIHSDGMVDIPFNSKIRDQLLAEKRVEPHHLLPETGWITFYIHSEADVEQAIWLFRLSYLFNATRSSNRAAVGDTLDVPAAIEALHLSDTLQTVFTKVSGLRHQT
;
A
#
# COMPACT_ATOMS: atom_id res chain seq x y z
N MET A 1 1.29 15.49 13.83
CA MET A 1 1.47 14.19 13.13
C MET A 1 0.70 13.04 13.76
N TYR A 2 0.53 13.07 15.07
CA TYR A 2 -0.19 11.99 15.77
C TYR A 2 -1.59 11.75 15.22
N GLU A 3 -2.36 12.81 15.00
CA GLU A 3 -3.74 12.69 14.51
C GLU A 3 -3.81 12.11 13.10
N GLN A 4 -2.87 12.49 12.23
CA GLN A 4 -2.80 11.99 10.87
C GLN A 4 -2.48 10.49 10.86
N ILE A 5 -1.52 10.07 11.67
CA ILE A 5 -1.13 8.66 11.80
C ILE A 5 -2.29 7.84 12.37
N GLU A 6 -3.00 8.38 13.37
CA GLU A 6 -4.15 7.69 13.98
C GLU A 6 -5.28 7.51 12.96
N HIS A 7 -5.53 8.51 12.12
CA HIS A 7 -6.53 8.41 11.05
C HIS A 7 -6.14 7.32 10.05
N ILE A 8 -4.88 7.28 9.63
CA ILE A 8 -4.38 6.25 8.72
C ILE A 8 -4.54 4.87 9.35
N LYS A 9 -4.15 4.73 10.62
CA LYS A 9 -4.27 3.47 11.35
C LYS A 9 -5.71 2.97 11.38
N GLN A 10 -6.67 3.85 11.72
CA GLN A 10 -8.08 3.47 11.79
C GLN A 10 -8.61 3.03 10.43
N THR A 11 -8.23 3.72 9.36
CA THR A 11 -8.65 3.40 8.00
C THR A 11 -8.08 2.05 7.57
N VAL A 12 -6.78 1.89 7.68
CA VAL A 12 -6.07 0.69 7.20
C VAL A 12 -6.49 -0.56 7.98
N THR A 13 -6.64 -0.46 9.30
CA THR A 13 -7.04 -1.62 10.12
C THR A 13 -8.52 -1.98 9.95
N GLY A 14 -9.29 -1.15 9.28
CA GLY A 14 -10.66 -1.49 8.88
C GLY A 14 -10.76 -2.40 7.67
N TRP A 15 -9.68 -2.61 6.94
CA TRP A 15 -9.69 -3.48 5.77
C TRP A 15 -9.57 -4.96 6.19
N PRO A 16 -10.28 -5.88 5.48
CA PRO A 16 -10.27 -7.29 5.87
C PRO A 16 -8.86 -7.88 6.01
N GLY A 17 -8.59 -8.46 7.16
CA GLY A 17 -7.34 -9.15 7.47
C GLY A 17 -6.20 -8.26 7.93
N MET A 18 -6.38 -6.94 7.96
CA MET A 18 -5.30 -6.03 8.33
C MET A 18 -5.17 -5.85 9.83
N THR A 19 -3.92 -5.79 10.30
CA THR A 19 -3.56 -5.48 11.67
C THR A 19 -2.50 -4.40 11.71
N ALA A 20 -2.39 -3.67 12.82
CA ALA A 20 -1.33 -2.71 13.07
C ALA A 20 -0.48 -3.23 14.22
N ASN A 21 0.83 -3.19 14.06
CA ASN A 21 1.79 -3.66 15.05
C ASN A 21 2.87 -2.62 15.26
N PRO A 22 3.51 -2.59 16.44
CA PRO A 22 4.61 -1.66 16.67
C PRO A 22 5.76 -1.90 15.67
N HIS A 23 6.32 -0.82 15.16
CA HIS A 23 7.53 -0.81 14.36
C HIS A 23 8.61 -0.03 15.12
N ARG A 24 9.86 -0.11 14.65
CA ARG A 24 10.99 0.53 15.32
C ARG A 24 10.73 2.01 15.58
N PHE A 25 11.24 2.51 16.70
CA PHE A 25 11.25 3.94 17.05
C PHE A 25 9.86 4.58 17.09
N GLY A 26 8.86 3.84 17.59
CA GLY A 26 7.52 4.36 17.76
C GLY A 26 6.66 4.38 16.50
N GLY A 27 7.13 3.78 15.41
CA GLY A 27 6.34 3.64 14.18
C GLY A 27 5.29 2.56 14.29
N LEU A 28 4.48 2.45 13.22
CA LEU A 28 3.45 1.42 13.07
C LEU A 28 3.69 0.63 11.79
N GLU A 29 3.60 -0.68 11.90
CA GLU A 29 3.67 -1.60 10.78
C GLU A 29 2.27 -2.16 10.51
N PHE A 30 1.84 -2.16 9.25
CA PHE A 30 0.55 -2.73 8.85
C PHE A 30 0.79 -4.07 8.16
N ASN A 31 0.08 -5.10 8.65
CA ASN A 31 0.31 -6.48 8.21
C ASN A 31 -1.00 -7.10 7.71
N LEU A 32 -0.90 -7.84 6.61
CA LEU A 32 -1.94 -8.73 6.13
C LEU A 32 -1.51 -10.15 6.48
N GLY A 33 -2.10 -10.70 7.55
CA GLY A 33 -1.58 -11.92 8.13
C GLY A 33 -0.15 -11.70 8.62
N THR A 34 0.81 -12.45 8.07
CA THR A 34 2.23 -12.32 8.42
C THR A 34 3.02 -11.43 7.46
N VAL A 35 2.36 -10.87 6.43
CA VAL A 35 3.02 -10.10 5.37
C VAL A 35 2.92 -8.62 5.66
N GLU A 36 4.05 -7.92 5.62
CA GLU A 36 4.06 -6.47 5.76
C GLU A 36 3.51 -5.80 4.51
N VAL A 37 2.49 -4.96 4.69
CA VAL A 37 1.91 -4.12 3.63
C VAL A 37 2.62 -2.78 3.55
N GLY A 38 3.17 -2.31 4.66
CA GLY A 38 3.93 -1.10 4.76
C GLY A 38 4.00 -0.62 6.20
N HIS A 39 4.80 0.43 6.45
CA HIS A 39 4.89 1.01 7.78
C HIS A 39 5.02 2.53 7.70
N ILE A 40 4.71 3.18 8.81
CA ILE A 40 4.80 4.63 8.95
C ILE A 40 5.61 4.96 10.20
N HIS A 41 6.59 5.84 10.04
CA HIS A 41 7.38 6.35 11.14
C HIS A 41 6.64 7.50 11.85
N SER A 42 7.00 7.76 13.10
CA SER A 42 6.31 8.77 13.91
C SER A 42 6.43 10.20 13.36
N ASP A 43 7.40 10.46 12.48
CA ASP A 43 7.57 11.75 11.81
C ASP A 43 6.76 11.88 10.51
N GLY A 44 6.02 10.84 10.12
CA GLY A 44 5.21 10.84 8.90
C GLY A 44 5.89 10.28 7.67
N MET A 45 7.08 9.70 7.80
CA MET A 45 7.73 9.00 6.69
C MET A 45 7.08 7.63 6.51
N VAL A 46 6.55 7.38 5.32
CA VAL A 46 5.86 6.14 4.94
C VAL A 46 6.77 5.32 4.04
N ASP A 47 6.98 4.05 4.39
CA ASP A 47 7.75 3.11 3.57
C ASP A 47 6.86 1.92 3.21
N ILE A 48 6.79 1.59 1.92
CA ILE A 48 5.90 0.53 1.42
C ILE A 48 6.67 -0.38 0.46
N PRO A 49 6.62 -1.72 0.67
CA PRO A 49 7.25 -2.68 -0.24
C PRO A 49 6.30 -3.02 -1.39
N PHE A 50 6.55 -2.44 -2.55
CA PHE A 50 5.94 -2.88 -3.79
C PHE A 50 6.89 -3.82 -4.52
N ASN A 51 6.50 -4.33 -5.70
CA ASN A 51 7.48 -4.92 -6.58
C ASN A 51 8.14 -3.83 -7.42
N SER A 52 9.25 -4.15 -8.09
CA SER A 52 10.04 -3.16 -8.82
C SER A 52 9.26 -2.50 -9.96
N LYS A 53 8.33 -3.21 -10.59
CA LYS A 53 7.57 -2.67 -11.73
C LYS A 53 6.51 -1.68 -11.27
N ILE A 54 5.80 -1.97 -10.18
CA ILE A 54 4.85 -1.03 -9.59
C ILE A 54 5.61 0.19 -9.09
N ARG A 55 6.74 -0.02 -8.40
CA ARG A 55 7.59 1.08 -7.91
C ARG A 55 7.98 2.00 -9.06
N ASP A 56 8.49 1.44 -10.16
CA ASP A 56 8.97 2.24 -11.29
C ASP A 56 7.85 3.10 -11.87
N GLN A 57 6.64 2.56 -11.97
CA GLN A 57 5.52 3.33 -12.49
C GLN A 57 5.07 4.41 -11.50
N LEU A 58 5.05 4.13 -10.20
CA LEU A 58 4.73 5.15 -9.18
C LEU A 58 5.76 6.29 -9.19
N LEU A 59 7.04 5.96 -9.36
CA LEU A 59 8.10 6.96 -9.51
C LEU A 59 7.91 7.79 -10.78
N ALA A 60 7.58 7.15 -11.90
CA ALA A 60 7.34 7.84 -13.17
C ALA A 60 6.15 8.82 -13.06
N GLU A 61 5.14 8.49 -12.27
CA GLU A 61 3.99 9.35 -12.02
C GLU A 61 4.25 10.38 -10.92
N LYS A 62 5.44 10.38 -10.34
CA LYS A 62 5.85 11.31 -9.27
C LYS A 62 4.96 11.21 -8.03
N ARG A 63 4.44 10.01 -7.75
CA ARG A 63 3.60 9.77 -6.58
C ARG A 63 4.40 9.46 -5.33
N VAL A 64 5.63 8.97 -5.49
CA VAL A 64 6.49 8.50 -4.42
C VAL A 64 7.95 8.86 -4.72
N GLU A 65 8.82 8.61 -3.72
CA GLU A 65 10.27 8.73 -3.86
C GLU A 65 10.93 7.37 -3.70
N PRO A 66 12.17 7.18 -4.21
CA PRO A 66 12.91 5.96 -3.94
C PRO A 66 13.13 5.77 -2.44
N HIS A 67 13.14 4.52 -1.98
CA HIS A 67 13.38 4.24 -0.56
C HIS A 67 14.76 4.79 -0.16
N HIS A 68 14.82 5.46 0.99
CA HIS A 68 16.01 6.16 1.44
C HIS A 68 17.23 5.24 1.71
N LEU A 69 16.99 3.96 2.02
CA LEU A 69 18.05 2.97 2.27
C LEU A 69 18.16 1.91 1.18
N LEU A 70 17.06 1.64 0.45
CA LEU A 70 16.96 0.56 -0.52
C LEU A 70 16.39 1.07 -1.85
N PRO A 71 17.09 2.01 -2.52
CA PRO A 71 16.51 2.72 -3.68
C PRO A 71 16.33 1.83 -4.91
N GLU A 72 16.97 0.67 -4.99
CA GLU A 72 16.90 -0.23 -6.14
C GLU A 72 16.00 -1.44 -5.92
N THR A 73 15.26 -1.46 -4.80
CA THR A 73 14.31 -2.53 -4.47
C THR A 73 12.90 -2.12 -4.85
N GLY A 74 11.92 -2.95 -4.55
CA GLY A 74 10.49 -2.60 -4.69
C GLY A 74 9.98 -1.61 -3.64
N TRP A 75 10.78 -1.26 -2.64
CA TRP A 75 10.40 -0.33 -1.60
C TRP A 75 10.33 1.10 -2.11
N ILE A 76 9.33 1.86 -1.62
CA ILE A 76 9.18 3.29 -1.89
C ILE A 76 9.06 4.05 -0.58
N THR A 77 9.34 5.35 -0.64
CA THR A 77 9.12 6.27 0.47
C THR A 77 8.15 7.37 0.04
N PHE A 78 7.28 7.77 0.96
CA PHE A 78 6.35 8.88 0.78
C PHE A 78 6.33 9.70 2.07
N TYR A 79 6.44 11.03 1.96
CA TYR A 79 6.46 11.92 3.12
C TYR A 79 5.14 12.64 3.27
N ILE A 80 4.56 12.59 4.48
CA ILE A 80 3.33 13.32 4.80
C ILE A 80 3.70 14.72 5.27
N HIS A 81 3.33 15.74 4.51
CA HIS A 81 3.58 17.14 4.82
C HIS A 81 2.29 17.94 5.00
N SER A 82 1.15 17.42 4.57
CA SER A 82 -0.14 18.12 4.58
C SER A 82 -1.29 17.13 4.74
N GLU A 83 -2.49 17.64 4.95
CA GLU A 83 -3.70 16.81 5.02
C GLU A 83 -3.97 16.08 3.69
N ALA A 84 -3.66 16.71 2.56
CA ALA A 84 -3.80 16.07 1.25
C ALA A 84 -2.90 14.83 1.14
N ASP A 85 -1.74 14.85 1.77
CA ASP A 85 -0.80 13.73 1.76
C ASP A 85 -1.33 12.54 2.57
N VAL A 86 -2.20 12.76 3.55
CA VAL A 86 -2.82 11.66 4.31
C VAL A 86 -3.64 10.77 3.39
N GLU A 87 -4.45 11.37 2.51
CA GLU A 87 -5.26 10.61 1.54
C GLU A 87 -4.37 9.88 0.54
N GLN A 88 -3.28 10.50 0.10
CA GLN A 88 -2.32 9.85 -0.79
C GLN A 88 -1.63 8.67 -0.10
N ALA A 89 -1.27 8.81 1.17
CA ALA A 89 -0.69 7.71 1.94
C ALA A 89 -1.67 6.53 2.05
N ILE A 90 -2.93 6.81 2.34
CA ILE A 90 -3.98 5.77 2.41
C ILE A 90 -4.13 5.08 1.05
N TRP A 91 -4.12 5.85 -0.05
CA TRP A 91 -4.18 5.31 -1.41
C TRP A 91 -3.00 4.34 -1.67
N LEU A 92 -1.79 4.73 -1.27
CA LEU A 92 -0.61 3.89 -1.44
C LEU A 92 -0.69 2.61 -0.60
N PHE A 93 -1.13 2.70 0.66
CA PHE A 93 -1.35 1.51 1.49
C PHE A 93 -2.43 0.61 0.88
N ARG A 94 -3.50 1.20 0.34
CA ARG A 94 -4.57 0.42 -0.30
C ARG A 94 -4.06 -0.33 -1.53
N LEU A 95 -3.25 0.32 -2.36
CA LEU A 95 -2.64 -0.32 -3.52
C LEU A 95 -1.76 -1.51 -3.11
N SER A 96 -0.92 -1.33 -2.09
CA SER A 96 -0.09 -2.41 -1.55
C SER A 96 -0.93 -3.53 -0.95
N TYR A 97 -1.97 -3.18 -0.20
CA TYR A 97 -2.90 -4.15 0.38
C TYR A 97 -3.55 -5.00 -0.72
N LEU A 98 -4.07 -4.36 -1.76
CA LEU A 98 -4.75 -5.08 -2.85
C LEU A 98 -3.77 -5.95 -3.64
N PHE A 99 -2.55 -5.48 -3.86
CA PHE A 99 -1.51 -6.30 -4.48
C PHE A 99 -1.24 -7.58 -3.66
N ASN A 100 -1.10 -7.44 -2.34
CA ASN A 100 -0.89 -8.59 -1.47
C ASN A 100 -2.14 -9.47 -1.37
N ALA A 101 -3.33 -8.89 -1.41
CA ALA A 101 -4.59 -9.61 -1.35
C ALA A 101 -4.82 -10.53 -2.57
N THR A 102 -4.19 -10.23 -3.71
CA THR A 102 -4.29 -11.08 -4.91
C THR A 102 -3.51 -12.39 -4.78
N ARG A 103 -2.60 -12.49 -3.80
CA ARG A 103 -1.77 -13.67 -3.63
C ARG A 103 -2.56 -14.76 -2.92
N SER A 104 -2.51 -15.98 -3.46
CA SER A 104 -3.25 -17.12 -2.91
C SER A 104 -2.83 -17.43 -1.47
N SER A 105 -1.56 -17.21 -1.11
CA SER A 105 -1.06 -17.44 0.25
C SER A 105 -1.69 -16.51 1.29
N ASN A 106 -2.26 -15.38 0.87
CA ASN A 106 -2.89 -14.42 1.77
C ASN A 106 -4.42 -14.52 1.80
N ARG A 107 -4.99 -15.45 1.05
CA ARG A 107 -6.45 -15.59 0.92
C ARG A 107 -7.15 -15.83 2.26
N ALA A 108 -6.56 -16.67 3.11
CA ALA A 108 -7.14 -16.97 4.40
C ALA A 108 -7.21 -15.74 5.31
N ALA A 109 -6.19 -14.86 5.27
CA ALA A 109 -6.15 -13.64 6.05
C ALA A 109 -7.17 -12.61 5.56
N VAL A 110 -7.32 -12.47 4.23
CA VAL A 110 -8.27 -11.52 3.62
C VAL A 110 -9.71 -11.95 3.84
N GLY A 111 -9.99 -13.25 3.73
CA GLY A 111 -11.36 -13.77 3.72
C GLY A 111 -11.99 -13.62 2.34
N ASP A 112 -13.33 -13.71 2.27
CA ASP A 112 -14.08 -13.77 1.03
C ASP A 112 -15.02 -12.57 0.80
N THR A 113 -14.93 -11.54 1.62
CA THR A 113 -15.80 -10.35 1.51
C THR A 113 -15.22 -9.27 0.59
N LEU A 114 -13.92 -9.31 0.30
CA LEU A 114 -13.25 -8.29 -0.51
C LEU A 114 -13.42 -8.60 -2.00
N ASP A 115 -14.00 -7.63 -2.74
CA ASP A 115 -14.07 -7.67 -4.20
C ASP A 115 -12.83 -6.91 -4.74
N VAL A 116 -11.76 -7.63 -5.06
CA VAL A 116 -10.50 -7.03 -5.50
C VAL A 116 -10.67 -6.24 -6.81
N PRO A 117 -11.32 -6.77 -7.86
CA PRO A 117 -11.53 -5.98 -9.09
C PRO A 117 -12.25 -4.66 -8.83
N ALA A 118 -13.32 -4.66 -8.04
CA ALA A 118 -14.07 -3.44 -7.71
C ALA A 118 -13.21 -2.47 -6.88
N ALA A 119 -12.41 -2.99 -5.95
CA ALA A 119 -11.52 -2.17 -5.12
C ALA A 119 -10.43 -1.50 -5.95
N ILE A 120 -9.87 -2.21 -6.93
CA ILE A 120 -8.86 -1.64 -7.85
C ILE A 120 -9.51 -0.55 -8.70
N GLU A 121 -10.69 -0.78 -9.22
CA GLU A 121 -11.40 0.23 -10.02
C GLU A 121 -11.63 1.51 -9.20
N ALA A 122 -11.95 1.37 -7.92
CA ALA A 122 -12.17 2.51 -7.02
C ALA A 122 -10.91 3.36 -6.78
N LEU A 123 -9.72 2.82 -7.04
CA LEU A 123 -8.46 3.57 -6.90
C LEU A 123 -8.22 4.53 -8.07
N HIS A 124 -8.91 4.37 -9.19
CA HIS A 124 -8.74 5.20 -10.40
C HIS A 124 -7.27 5.27 -10.84
N LEU A 125 -6.63 4.10 -10.97
CA LEU A 125 -5.26 4.01 -11.44
C LEU A 125 -5.14 4.58 -12.85
N SER A 126 -3.97 5.16 -13.18
CA SER A 126 -3.67 5.51 -14.57
C SER A 126 -3.75 4.23 -15.43
N ASP A 127 -3.98 4.39 -16.73
CA ASP A 127 -4.03 3.24 -17.63
C ASP A 127 -2.74 2.43 -17.58
N THR A 128 -1.59 3.11 -17.52
CA THR A 128 -0.29 2.44 -17.43
C THR A 128 -0.13 1.68 -16.12
N LEU A 129 -0.47 2.30 -14.99
CA LEU A 129 -0.38 1.63 -13.69
C LEU A 129 -1.35 0.47 -13.58
N GLN A 130 -2.56 0.59 -14.14
CA GLN A 130 -3.54 -0.49 -14.22
C GLN A 130 -2.97 -1.69 -14.98
N THR A 131 -2.33 -1.44 -16.12
CA THR A 131 -1.69 -2.48 -16.92
C THR A 131 -0.56 -3.16 -16.15
N VAL A 132 0.30 -2.38 -15.49
CA VAL A 132 1.39 -2.92 -14.68
C VAL A 132 0.83 -3.76 -13.53
N PHE A 133 -0.15 -3.25 -12.79
CA PHE A 133 -0.76 -3.97 -11.67
C PHE A 133 -1.37 -5.30 -12.12
N THR A 134 -2.15 -5.29 -13.18
CA THR A 134 -2.78 -6.48 -13.73
C THR A 134 -1.74 -7.54 -14.09
N LYS A 135 -0.65 -7.11 -14.73
CA LYS A 135 0.42 -8.01 -15.17
C LYS A 135 1.16 -8.65 -13.99
N VAL A 136 1.54 -7.86 -12.97
CA VAL A 136 2.35 -8.36 -11.86
C VAL A 136 1.52 -9.10 -10.82
N SER A 137 0.23 -8.79 -10.68
CA SER A 137 -0.65 -9.45 -9.73
C SER A 137 -1.24 -10.76 -10.26
N GLY A 138 -1.19 -10.97 -11.57
CA GLY A 138 -1.86 -12.09 -12.20
C GLY A 138 -3.39 -11.94 -12.23
N LEU A 139 -3.90 -10.76 -11.87
CA LEU A 139 -5.33 -10.48 -11.89
C LEU A 139 -5.78 -10.36 -13.34
N ARG A 140 -6.73 -11.23 -13.76
CA ARG A 140 -7.26 -11.16 -15.11
C ARG A 140 -8.35 -10.09 -15.20
N HIS A 141 -8.29 -9.29 -16.27
CA HIS A 141 -9.40 -8.42 -16.61
C HIS A 141 -10.62 -9.29 -16.87
N GLN A 142 -11.67 -9.07 -16.10
CA GLN A 142 -12.98 -9.62 -16.45
C GLN A 142 -13.62 -8.68 -17.47
N THR A 143 -13.67 -9.13 -18.67
CA THR A 143 -14.45 -8.44 -19.71
C THR A 143 -15.90 -8.83 -19.58
#